data_5c674761b82a2b0069e12d712454f96f
#
_entry.id   5c674761b82a2b0069e12d712454f96f
#
_cell.length_a   1.000
_cell.length_b   1.000
_cell.length_c   1.000
_cell.angle_alpha   90.00
_cell.angle_beta   90.00
_cell.angle_gamma   90.00
#
_symmetry.space_group_name_H-M   'P 1'
#
loop_
_entity.id
_entity.type
_entity.pdbx_description
1 polymer ?
#
loop_
_entity_poly.entity_id
_entity_poly.type
_entity_poly.pdbx_seq_one_letter_code
_entity_poly.pdbx_strand_id
1 'polypeptide(L)'
;DLKASWYYPFPDYKFPMTVYSDGYLPAKGELNRTEYNFDRFRLQLFQESSVYDTLLDNDLYPQFANSFLLLIGREQPEIKTLYAKFSNERDRHFDIRTEISGTESGEKAVRKYPETEEASEHISRLEKISLNLSELYKKSGISVNKCKGGKNYAEFEFLNGITLEEKLDTLLKEGKTDQAEELLFTYTDMVK
;
A
#
# COMPACT_ATOMS: atom_id res chain seq x y z
N ASP A 1 0.33 -14.31 -29.78
CA ASP A 1 -0.80 -13.76 -28.99
C ASP A 1 -0.32 -12.55 -28.20
N LEU A 2 -1.19 -11.53 -28.04
CA LEU A 2 -0.92 -10.37 -27.21
C LEU A 2 -1.40 -10.67 -25.79
N LYS A 3 -0.61 -10.26 -24.79
CA LYS A 3 -0.96 -10.30 -23.37
C LYS A 3 -1.29 -8.89 -22.90
N ALA A 4 -2.27 -8.77 -22.03
CA ALA A 4 -2.72 -7.51 -21.48
C ALA A 4 -2.57 -7.52 -19.94
N SER A 5 -2.18 -6.38 -19.36
CA SER A 5 -2.19 -6.15 -17.92
C SER A 5 -2.99 -4.88 -17.63
N TRP A 6 -3.95 -4.98 -16.72
CA TRP A 6 -4.82 -3.90 -16.32
C TRP A 6 -4.33 -3.28 -15.02
N TYR A 7 -4.37 -1.95 -15.00
CA TYR A 7 -4.03 -1.14 -13.84
C TYR A 7 -5.12 -0.08 -13.62
N TYR A 8 -5.31 0.28 -12.37
CA TYR A 8 -6.37 1.19 -11.90
C TYR A 8 -5.74 2.36 -11.15
N PRO A 9 -5.34 3.44 -11.87
CA PRO A 9 -4.85 4.67 -11.24
C PRO A 9 -5.94 5.32 -10.40
N PHE A 10 -5.61 5.71 -9.16
CA PHE A 10 -6.54 6.33 -8.25
C PHE A 10 -5.94 7.58 -7.58
N PRO A 11 -6.66 8.71 -7.42
CA PRO A 11 -8.07 8.91 -7.76
C PRO A 11 -8.32 9.02 -9.28
N ASP A 12 -7.34 9.36 -10.10
CA ASP A 12 -7.43 9.35 -11.56
C ASP A 12 -6.05 9.18 -12.23
N TYR A 13 -6.05 9.08 -13.57
CA TYR A 13 -4.83 8.88 -14.36
C TYR A 13 -3.90 10.08 -14.43
N LYS A 14 -4.38 11.31 -14.15
CA LYS A 14 -3.59 12.54 -14.26
C LYS A 14 -2.65 12.72 -13.07
N PHE A 15 -3.18 12.49 -11.86
CA PHE A 15 -2.45 12.63 -10.61
C PHE A 15 -2.72 11.43 -9.71
N PRO A 16 -2.26 10.25 -10.09
CA PRO A 16 -2.49 9.07 -9.28
C PRO A 16 -1.69 9.14 -7.98
N MET A 17 -2.37 8.93 -6.87
CA MET A 17 -1.74 8.71 -5.57
C MET A 17 -1.37 7.23 -5.40
N THR A 18 -2.23 6.37 -5.95
CA THR A 18 -2.03 4.92 -5.96
C THR A 18 -2.36 4.36 -7.34
N VAL A 19 -1.73 3.25 -7.67
CA VAL A 19 -2.05 2.46 -8.86
C VAL A 19 -2.24 1.03 -8.40
N TYR A 20 -3.42 0.50 -8.60
CA TYR A 20 -3.78 -0.90 -8.32
C TYR A 20 -3.69 -1.75 -9.59
N SER A 21 -3.78 -3.06 -9.44
CA SER A 21 -3.88 -4.01 -10.56
C SER A 21 -4.82 -5.17 -10.19
N ASP A 22 -5.13 -6.04 -11.15
CA ASP A 22 -5.88 -7.27 -10.87
C ASP A 22 -5.21 -8.17 -9.81
N GLY A 23 -3.90 -8.08 -9.67
CA GLY A 23 -3.13 -8.84 -8.67
C GLY A 23 -3.07 -8.20 -7.28
N TYR A 24 -3.55 -6.96 -7.13
CA TYR A 24 -3.57 -6.23 -5.87
C TYR A 24 -4.62 -5.12 -5.95
N LEU A 25 -5.84 -5.44 -5.54
CA LEU A 25 -6.95 -4.50 -5.45
C LEU A 25 -6.92 -3.75 -4.12
N PRO A 26 -7.62 -2.59 -4.01
CA PRO A 26 -7.74 -1.87 -2.74
C PRO A 26 -8.42 -2.74 -1.68
N ALA A 27 -8.03 -2.53 -0.42
CA ALA A 27 -8.74 -3.10 0.70
C ALA A 27 -10.02 -2.30 0.99
N LYS A 28 -11.01 -2.95 1.62
CA LYS A 28 -12.22 -2.28 2.10
C LYS A 28 -11.87 -1.17 3.08
N GLY A 29 -12.49 0.00 2.91
CA GLY A 29 -12.19 1.20 3.70
C GLY A 29 -10.98 2.00 3.21
N GLU A 30 -10.11 1.45 2.37
CA GLU A 30 -8.89 2.13 1.91
C GLU A 30 -9.21 3.36 1.06
N LEU A 31 -10.21 3.28 0.18
CA LEU A 31 -10.59 4.36 -0.73
C LEU A 31 -11.56 5.37 -0.10
N ASN A 32 -12.11 5.09 1.07
CA ASN A 32 -13.10 5.95 1.72
C ASN A 32 -12.50 7.25 2.28
N ARG A 33 -11.19 7.28 2.48
CA ARG A 33 -10.44 8.44 3.00
C ARG A 33 -9.86 9.31 1.90
N THR A 34 -10.24 9.08 0.66
CA THR A 34 -9.58 9.71 -0.48
C THR A 34 -10.08 11.12 -0.69
N GLU A 35 -9.12 11.97 -0.98
CA GLU A 35 -9.37 13.31 -1.42
C GLU A 35 -9.98 13.33 -2.82
N TYR A 36 -10.74 14.40 -3.10
CA TYR A 36 -11.42 14.60 -4.36
C TYR A 36 -10.43 14.77 -5.50
N ASN A 37 -10.87 14.43 -6.70
CA ASN A 37 -10.20 14.80 -7.93
C ASN A 37 -10.30 16.33 -8.13
N PHE A 38 -9.17 17.02 -8.12
CA PHE A 38 -9.09 18.49 -8.03
C PHE A 38 -9.09 19.23 -9.36
N ASP A 39 -9.21 18.58 -10.49
CA ASP A 39 -9.00 19.26 -11.77
C ASP A 39 -10.13 20.20 -12.17
N ARG A 40 -11.34 20.03 -11.64
CA ARG A 40 -12.46 20.96 -11.85
C ARG A 40 -13.52 20.88 -10.75
N PHE A 41 -14.16 22.00 -10.45
CA PHE A 41 -15.41 22.00 -9.70
C PHE A 41 -16.48 21.22 -10.48
N ARG A 42 -17.06 20.21 -9.84
CA ARG A 42 -18.17 19.43 -10.39
C ARG A 42 -19.29 19.27 -9.37
N LEU A 43 -20.52 19.23 -9.85
CA LEU A 43 -21.65 18.87 -9.02
C LEU A 43 -21.57 17.37 -8.68
N GLN A 44 -21.44 17.06 -7.41
CA GLN A 44 -21.49 15.69 -6.94
C GLN A 44 -22.95 15.30 -6.71
N LEU A 45 -23.40 14.26 -7.38
CA LEU A 45 -24.75 13.69 -7.19
C LEU A 45 -24.80 12.71 -6.02
N PHE A 46 -23.63 12.13 -5.65
CA PHE A 46 -23.47 11.23 -4.52
C PHE A 46 -22.02 11.27 -4.04
N GLN A 47 -21.78 10.75 -2.86
CA GLN A 47 -20.44 10.63 -2.30
C GLN A 47 -19.77 9.36 -2.87
N GLU A 48 -18.79 9.52 -3.76
CA GLU A 48 -18.09 8.41 -4.44
C GLU A 48 -17.47 7.44 -3.44
N SER A 49 -16.84 7.95 -2.37
CA SER A 49 -16.22 7.12 -1.33
C SER A 49 -17.19 6.11 -0.68
N SER A 50 -18.49 6.40 -0.67
CA SER A 50 -19.49 5.49 -0.11
C SER A 50 -19.81 4.29 -1.03
N VAL A 51 -19.34 4.32 -2.27
CA VAL A 51 -19.63 3.28 -3.27
C VAL A 51 -18.52 2.25 -3.36
N TYR A 52 -17.27 2.64 -3.08
CA TYR A 52 -16.11 1.76 -3.29
C TYR A 52 -16.17 0.46 -2.51
N ASP A 53 -16.57 0.50 -1.24
CA ASP A 53 -16.72 -0.72 -0.43
C ASP A 53 -17.76 -1.68 -1.03
N THR A 54 -18.86 -1.15 -1.55
CA THR A 54 -19.88 -1.96 -2.23
C THR A 54 -19.33 -2.58 -3.52
N LEU A 55 -18.53 -1.85 -4.28
CA LEU A 55 -17.89 -2.37 -5.49
C LEU A 55 -16.87 -3.48 -5.16
N LEU A 56 -16.11 -3.31 -4.08
CA LEU A 56 -15.14 -4.30 -3.61
C LEU A 56 -15.83 -5.56 -3.08
N ASP A 57 -16.89 -5.40 -2.30
CA ASP A 57 -17.69 -6.54 -1.75
C ASP A 57 -18.36 -7.39 -2.84
N ASN A 58 -18.55 -6.84 -4.04
CA ASN A 58 -19.20 -7.52 -5.17
C ASN A 58 -18.24 -7.81 -6.33
N ASP A 59 -16.92 -7.70 -6.14
CA ASP A 59 -15.89 -7.91 -7.16
C ASP A 59 -16.07 -7.03 -8.42
N LEU A 60 -16.68 -5.86 -8.26
CA LEU A 60 -16.99 -4.94 -9.35
C LEU A 60 -15.99 -3.79 -9.51
N TYR A 61 -15.07 -3.61 -8.58
CA TYR A 61 -14.11 -2.51 -8.63
C TYR A 61 -13.33 -2.44 -9.96
N PRO A 62 -12.83 -3.55 -10.54
CA PRO A 62 -12.12 -3.51 -11.81
C PRO A 62 -12.95 -2.97 -12.99
N GLN A 63 -14.28 -3.09 -12.94
CA GLN A 63 -15.18 -2.60 -14.00
C GLN A 63 -15.56 -1.13 -13.83
N PHE A 64 -15.53 -0.63 -12.58
CA PHE A 64 -16.00 0.71 -12.22
C PHE A 64 -14.90 1.61 -11.64
N ALA A 65 -13.64 1.23 -11.79
CA ALA A 65 -12.51 2.09 -11.39
C ALA A 65 -12.57 3.44 -12.13
N ASN A 66 -12.13 4.50 -11.44
CA ASN A 66 -12.17 5.87 -11.99
C ASN A 66 -11.31 6.06 -13.24
N SER A 67 -10.26 5.24 -13.37
CA SER A 67 -9.31 5.33 -14.48
C SER A 67 -8.69 3.97 -14.77
N PHE A 68 -8.26 3.81 -16.02
CA PHE A 68 -7.67 2.58 -16.51
C PHE A 68 -6.34 2.87 -17.20
N LEU A 69 -5.34 2.02 -16.91
CA LEU A 69 -4.10 1.93 -17.70
C LEU A 69 -3.97 0.50 -18.20
N LEU A 70 -3.90 0.34 -19.51
CA LEU A 70 -3.77 -0.96 -20.16
C LEU A 70 -2.39 -1.07 -20.80
N LEU A 71 -1.61 -2.05 -20.36
CA LEU A 71 -0.35 -2.42 -20.97
C LEU A 71 -0.53 -3.67 -21.83
N ILE A 72 -0.21 -3.54 -23.12
CA ILE A 72 -0.33 -4.63 -24.09
C ILE A 72 1.04 -4.93 -24.67
N GLY A 73 1.43 -6.21 -24.63
CA GLY A 73 2.71 -6.66 -25.16
C GLY A 73 2.68 -8.13 -25.58
N ARG A 74 3.70 -8.57 -26.31
CA ARG A 74 3.89 -9.99 -26.64
C ARG A 74 4.45 -10.77 -25.48
N GLU A 75 5.28 -10.11 -24.68
CA GLU A 75 5.93 -10.68 -23.50
C GLU A 75 5.44 -9.95 -22.26
N GLN A 76 5.37 -10.65 -21.16
CA GLN A 76 5.11 -10.06 -19.85
C GLN A 76 6.41 -10.11 -19.04
N PRO A 77 6.72 -9.09 -18.24
CA PRO A 77 7.88 -9.14 -17.36
C PRO A 77 7.70 -10.29 -16.35
N GLU A 78 8.80 -10.95 -16.02
CA GLU A 78 8.82 -12.00 -14.99
C GLU A 78 8.37 -11.45 -13.62
N ILE A 79 8.76 -10.22 -13.31
CA ILE A 79 8.34 -9.49 -12.11
C ILE A 79 7.38 -8.38 -12.55
N LYS A 80 6.16 -8.42 -12.03
CA LYS A 80 5.11 -7.42 -12.31
C LYS A 80 4.95 -6.48 -11.14
N THR A 81 4.83 -5.19 -11.39
CA THR A 81 4.31 -4.25 -10.41
C THR A 81 2.82 -4.52 -10.23
N LEU A 82 2.42 -4.89 -9.01
CA LEU A 82 1.03 -5.17 -8.64
C LEU A 82 0.34 -3.93 -8.07
N TYR A 83 1.11 -3.10 -7.35
CA TYR A 83 0.66 -1.90 -6.68
C TYR A 83 1.77 -0.87 -6.64
N ALA A 84 1.43 0.40 -6.79
CA ALA A 84 2.34 1.51 -6.54
C ALA A 84 1.62 2.61 -5.76
N LYS A 85 2.30 3.17 -4.75
CA LYS A 85 1.86 4.35 -3.99
C LYS A 85 2.92 5.43 -4.12
N PHE A 86 2.49 6.64 -4.51
CA PHE A 86 3.31 7.85 -4.53
C PHE A 86 3.06 8.61 -3.24
N SER A 87 4.12 8.89 -2.48
CA SER A 87 3.99 9.62 -1.21
C SER A 87 3.79 11.10 -1.51
N ASN A 88 2.65 11.64 -1.08
CA ASN A 88 2.32 13.07 -1.15
C ASN A 88 2.15 13.70 0.25
N GLU A 89 2.41 12.94 1.30
CA GLU A 89 2.32 13.38 2.70
C GLU A 89 3.63 14.01 3.20
N ARG A 90 4.67 14.00 2.36
CA ARG A 90 6.01 14.51 2.67
C ARG A 90 6.29 15.76 1.87
N ASP A 91 7.30 16.53 2.30
CA ASP A 91 7.90 17.55 1.44
C ASP A 91 8.42 16.90 0.15
N ARG A 92 8.22 17.55 -0.99
CA ARG A 92 8.58 17.05 -2.33
C ARG A 92 10.05 16.60 -2.45
N HIS A 93 10.93 17.19 -1.66
CA HIS A 93 12.34 16.78 -1.60
C HIS A 93 12.54 15.37 -1.04
N PHE A 94 11.53 14.81 -0.36
CA PHE A 94 11.58 13.47 0.24
C PHE A 94 10.56 12.51 -0.36
N ASP A 95 10.13 12.77 -1.60
CA ASP A 95 9.16 11.92 -2.27
C ASP A 95 9.71 10.51 -2.49
N ILE A 96 8.90 9.53 -2.13
CA ILE A 96 9.21 8.11 -2.21
C ILE A 96 8.04 7.41 -2.90
N ARG A 97 8.38 6.56 -3.86
CA ARG A 97 7.44 5.59 -4.43
C ARG A 97 7.58 4.25 -3.71
N THR A 98 6.47 3.69 -3.25
CA THR A 98 6.40 2.34 -2.71
C THR A 98 5.71 1.44 -3.73
N GLU A 99 6.36 0.33 -4.10
CA GLU A 99 5.81 -0.66 -5.01
C GLU A 99 5.65 -2.01 -4.32
N ILE A 100 4.59 -2.72 -4.63
CA ILE A 100 4.47 -4.15 -4.38
C ILE A 100 4.64 -4.82 -5.73
N SER A 101 5.64 -5.66 -5.86
CA SER A 101 5.91 -6.46 -7.04
C SER A 101 5.66 -7.94 -6.76
N GLY A 102 5.28 -8.69 -7.78
CA GLY A 102 5.04 -10.11 -7.67
C GLY A 102 5.53 -10.88 -8.89
N THR A 103 5.84 -12.15 -8.67
CA THR A 103 6.16 -13.13 -9.70
C THR A 103 4.93 -13.96 -10.06
N GLU A 104 4.98 -14.71 -11.16
CA GLU A 104 3.93 -15.68 -11.51
C GLU A 104 3.83 -16.82 -10.49
N SER A 105 4.92 -17.11 -9.74
CA SER A 105 4.91 -18.09 -8.65
C SER A 105 4.19 -17.60 -7.38
N GLY A 106 3.77 -16.31 -7.34
CA GLY A 106 3.05 -15.72 -6.21
C GLY A 106 3.96 -15.09 -5.15
N GLU A 107 5.27 -15.10 -5.34
CA GLU A 107 6.19 -14.38 -4.45
C GLU A 107 6.00 -12.88 -4.59
N LYS A 108 5.88 -12.18 -3.47
CA LYS A 108 5.71 -10.72 -3.42
C LYS A 108 6.85 -10.07 -2.65
N ALA A 109 7.24 -8.88 -3.08
CA ALA A 109 8.20 -8.03 -2.37
C ALA A 109 7.70 -6.58 -2.36
N VAL A 110 8.06 -5.83 -1.31
CA VAL A 110 7.78 -4.40 -1.19
C VAL A 110 9.07 -3.65 -1.45
N ARG A 111 9.06 -2.72 -2.42
CA ARG A 111 10.21 -1.88 -2.73
C ARG A 111 9.88 -0.42 -2.55
N LYS A 112 10.81 0.32 -1.94
CA LYS A 112 10.75 1.77 -1.81
C LYS A 112 11.82 2.41 -2.66
N TYR A 113 11.40 3.27 -3.58
CA TYR A 113 12.27 4.00 -4.50
C TYR A 113 12.31 5.47 -4.12
N PRO A 114 13.47 6.10 -4.09
CA PRO A 114 13.57 7.55 -3.96
C PRO A 114 13.19 8.20 -5.29
N GLU A 115 12.40 9.26 -5.25
CA GLU A 115 12.06 10.08 -6.43
C GLU A 115 12.95 11.33 -6.52
N THR A 116 13.75 11.61 -5.49
CA THR A 116 14.66 12.75 -5.39
C THR A 116 16.03 12.31 -4.85
N GLU A 117 17.04 13.19 -4.97
CA GLU A 117 18.38 12.91 -4.46
C GLU A 117 18.39 12.87 -2.92
N GLU A 118 17.67 13.77 -2.28
CA GLU A 118 17.51 13.81 -0.81
C GLU A 118 16.80 12.56 -0.27
N ALA A 119 15.79 12.08 -0.99
CA ALA A 119 15.13 10.83 -0.65
C ALA A 119 16.07 9.62 -0.78
N SER A 120 17.07 9.65 -1.68
CA SER A 120 18.05 8.58 -1.86
C SER A 120 18.87 8.37 -0.60
N GLU A 121 19.25 9.44 0.10
CA GLU A 121 19.98 9.34 1.36
C GLU A 121 19.12 8.65 2.45
N HIS A 122 17.83 8.99 2.52
CA HIS A 122 16.90 8.34 3.43
C HIS A 122 16.75 6.84 3.11
N ILE A 123 16.53 6.48 1.85
CA ILE A 123 16.37 5.09 1.41
C ILE A 123 17.63 4.27 1.71
N SER A 124 18.82 4.82 1.51
CA SER A 124 20.09 4.13 1.78
C SER A 124 20.29 3.77 3.26
N ARG A 125 19.62 4.47 4.18
CA ARG A 125 19.72 4.24 5.63
C ARG A 125 18.74 3.17 6.14
N LEU A 126 17.71 2.78 5.35
CA LEU A 126 16.63 1.91 5.81
C LEU A 126 17.11 0.53 6.23
N GLU A 127 18.09 -0.05 5.54
CA GLU A 127 18.67 -1.33 5.92
C GLU A 127 19.31 -1.26 7.31
N LYS A 128 20.13 -0.26 7.56
CA LYS A 128 20.77 -0.04 8.87
C LYS A 128 19.74 0.21 9.98
N ILE A 129 18.70 0.99 9.68
CA ILE A 129 17.60 1.24 10.61
C ILE A 129 16.87 -0.06 10.95
N SER A 130 16.54 -0.89 9.94
CA SER A 130 15.89 -2.20 10.16
C SER A 130 16.73 -3.12 11.03
N LEU A 131 18.04 -3.17 10.81
CA LEU A 131 18.96 -3.96 11.65
C LEU A 131 18.99 -3.46 13.10
N ASN A 132 19.12 -2.14 13.30
CA ASN A 132 19.13 -1.53 14.64
C ASN A 132 17.83 -1.78 15.39
N LEU A 133 16.68 -1.62 14.71
CA LEU A 133 15.37 -1.90 15.32
C LEU A 133 15.20 -3.39 15.63
N SER A 134 15.71 -4.29 14.78
CA SER A 134 15.67 -5.73 15.03
C SER A 134 16.44 -6.12 16.30
N GLU A 135 17.59 -5.50 16.56
CA GLU A 135 18.34 -5.73 17.79
C GLU A 135 17.65 -5.10 19.01
N LEU A 136 17.09 -3.88 18.87
CA LEU A 136 16.37 -3.18 19.94
C LEU A 136 15.17 -4.02 20.42
N TYR A 137 14.37 -4.54 19.49
CA TYR A 137 13.14 -5.26 19.78
C TYR A 137 13.31 -6.78 19.91
N LYS A 138 14.53 -7.30 19.90
CA LYS A 138 14.83 -8.75 19.94
C LYS A 138 14.17 -9.52 21.09
N LYS A 139 13.90 -8.83 22.22
CA LYS A 139 13.31 -9.43 23.43
C LYS A 139 11.88 -8.99 23.71
N SER A 140 11.29 -8.14 22.89
CA SER A 140 9.96 -7.54 23.13
C SER A 140 8.81 -8.32 22.52
N GLY A 141 9.08 -9.37 21.71
CA GLY A 141 8.04 -10.06 20.94
C GLY A 141 7.66 -9.34 19.64
N ILE A 142 8.26 -8.17 19.36
CA ILE A 142 8.06 -7.44 18.09
C ILE A 142 9.01 -8.00 17.03
N SER A 143 8.47 -8.37 15.87
CA SER A 143 9.25 -8.70 14.70
C SER A 143 9.37 -7.48 13.78
N VAL A 144 10.59 -7.05 13.53
CA VAL A 144 10.87 -5.95 12.59
C VAL A 144 11.02 -6.52 11.19
N ASN A 145 10.32 -5.92 10.22
CA ASN A 145 10.42 -6.34 8.83
C ASN A 145 11.85 -6.13 8.32
N LYS A 146 12.41 -7.18 7.72
CA LYS A 146 13.77 -7.17 7.19
C LYS A 146 13.86 -6.29 5.96
N CYS A 147 14.86 -5.43 5.94
CA CYS A 147 15.18 -4.56 4.82
C CYS A 147 16.50 -4.97 4.18
N LYS A 148 16.54 -5.04 2.86
CA LYS A 148 17.75 -5.19 2.06
C LYS A 148 17.95 -3.94 1.23
N GLY A 149 19.13 -3.33 1.32
CA GLY A 149 19.52 -2.21 0.47
C GLY A 149 19.81 -2.67 -0.96
N GLY A 150 19.22 -2.03 -1.96
CA GLY A 150 19.58 -2.15 -3.36
C GLY A 150 20.39 -0.94 -3.85
N LYS A 151 20.75 -0.93 -5.12
CA LYS A 151 21.55 0.19 -5.71
C LYS A 151 20.79 1.52 -5.65
N ASN A 152 19.47 1.50 -5.78
CA ASN A 152 18.62 2.69 -5.79
C ASN A 152 17.22 2.38 -5.23
N TYR A 153 17.11 1.46 -4.27
CA TYR A 153 15.87 1.11 -3.59
C TYR A 153 16.16 0.38 -2.28
N ALA A 154 15.17 0.32 -1.42
CA ALA A 154 15.13 -0.58 -0.26
C ALA A 154 14.03 -1.63 -0.47
N GLU A 155 14.36 -2.90 -0.26
CA GLU A 155 13.44 -4.02 -0.41
C GLU A 155 13.08 -4.61 0.95
N PHE A 156 11.80 -4.86 1.14
CA PHE A 156 11.21 -5.47 2.32
C PHE A 156 10.45 -6.74 1.93
N GLU A 157 10.38 -7.69 2.85
CA GLU A 157 9.47 -8.83 2.70
C GLU A 157 8.02 -8.33 2.65
N PHE A 158 7.22 -8.93 1.79
CA PHE A 158 5.78 -8.73 1.83
C PHE A 158 5.19 -9.53 2.99
N LEU A 159 4.73 -8.85 4.03
CA LEU A 159 4.10 -9.48 5.18
C LEU A 159 2.62 -9.70 4.87
N ASN A 160 2.21 -10.96 4.89
CA ASN A 160 0.81 -11.31 4.78
C ASN A 160 0.17 -11.29 6.17
N GLY A 161 -0.61 -10.26 6.45
CA GLY A 161 -1.24 -10.06 7.76
C GLY A 161 -2.30 -8.98 7.69
N ILE A 162 -2.95 -8.73 8.81
CA ILE A 162 -3.91 -7.63 8.98
C ILE A 162 -3.28 -6.52 9.80
N THR A 163 -3.70 -5.29 9.57
CA THR A 163 -3.24 -4.13 10.34
C THR A 163 -3.81 -4.17 11.77
N LEU A 164 -3.18 -3.41 12.67
CA LEU A 164 -3.71 -3.23 14.03
C LEU A 164 -5.11 -2.60 13.99
N GLU A 165 -5.34 -1.64 13.08
CA GLU A 165 -6.63 -1.00 12.86
C GLU A 165 -7.69 -2.01 12.47
N GLU A 166 -7.45 -2.85 11.46
CA GLU A 166 -8.38 -3.90 11.03
C GLU A 166 -8.71 -4.90 12.14
N LYS A 167 -7.70 -5.26 12.95
CA LYS A 167 -7.90 -6.16 14.09
C LYS A 167 -8.76 -5.53 15.16
N LEU A 168 -8.52 -4.26 15.50
CA LEU A 168 -9.33 -3.52 16.47
C LEU A 168 -10.77 -3.35 15.99
N ASP A 169 -10.96 -2.94 14.74
CA ASP A 169 -12.28 -2.80 14.13
C ASP A 169 -13.09 -4.12 14.18
N THR A 170 -12.40 -5.22 13.90
CA THR A 170 -13.03 -6.55 13.96
C THR A 170 -13.49 -6.87 15.40
N LEU A 171 -12.61 -6.68 16.39
CA LEU A 171 -12.94 -6.95 17.78
C LEU A 171 -14.09 -6.07 18.29
N LEU A 172 -14.10 -4.79 17.90
CA LEU A 172 -15.16 -3.86 18.29
C LEU A 172 -16.51 -4.21 17.64
N LYS A 173 -16.51 -4.59 16.36
CA LYS A 173 -17.72 -5.05 15.66
C LYS A 173 -18.30 -6.35 16.25
N GLU A 174 -17.42 -7.22 16.78
CA GLU A 174 -17.83 -8.45 17.47
C GLU A 174 -18.24 -8.21 18.95
N GLY A 175 -18.17 -6.97 19.44
CA GLY A 175 -18.48 -6.63 20.83
C GLY A 175 -17.42 -7.08 21.84
N LYS A 176 -16.21 -7.44 21.38
CA LYS A 176 -15.09 -7.92 22.20
C LYS A 176 -14.22 -6.76 22.70
N THR A 177 -14.84 -5.82 23.42
CA THR A 177 -14.19 -4.59 23.89
C THR A 177 -12.98 -4.85 24.79
N ASP A 178 -13.07 -5.84 25.69
CA ASP A 178 -11.98 -6.17 26.60
C ASP A 178 -10.73 -6.66 25.85
N GLN A 179 -10.92 -7.44 24.78
CA GLN A 179 -9.82 -7.91 23.93
C GLN A 179 -9.21 -6.77 23.10
N ALA A 180 -10.02 -5.81 22.65
CA ALA A 180 -9.54 -4.65 21.94
C ALA A 180 -8.70 -3.75 22.87
N GLU A 181 -9.13 -3.56 24.13
CA GLU A 181 -8.39 -2.83 25.14
C GLU A 181 -7.06 -3.52 25.48
N GLU A 182 -7.07 -4.83 25.72
CA GLU A 182 -5.86 -5.63 25.98
C GLU A 182 -4.85 -5.53 24.81
N LEU A 183 -5.34 -5.59 23.56
CA LEU A 183 -4.50 -5.45 22.39
C LEU A 183 -3.84 -4.07 22.31
N LEU A 184 -4.59 -2.99 22.61
CA LEU A 184 -4.05 -1.62 22.64
C LEU A 184 -3.01 -1.45 23.75
N PHE A 185 -3.25 -1.96 24.95
CA PHE A 185 -2.26 -1.90 26.04
C PHE A 185 -1.01 -2.70 25.70
N THR A 186 -1.18 -3.90 25.14
CA THR A 186 -0.04 -4.71 24.68
C THR A 186 0.80 -3.95 23.67
N TYR A 187 0.17 -3.35 22.65
CA TYR A 187 0.87 -2.55 21.64
C TYR A 187 1.60 -1.35 22.27
N THR A 188 0.93 -0.59 23.14
CA THR A 188 1.54 0.59 23.77
C THR A 188 2.71 0.23 24.69
N ASP A 189 2.65 -0.91 25.36
CA ASP A 189 3.75 -1.37 26.22
C ASP A 189 4.95 -1.90 25.42
N MET A 190 4.70 -2.46 24.23
CA MET A 190 5.76 -2.90 23.32
C MET A 190 6.55 -1.74 22.69
N VAL A 191 5.93 -0.56 22.50
CA VAL A 191 6.58 0.60 21.84
C VAL A 191 7.12 1.64 22.82
N LYS A 192 6.98 1.46 24.13
CA LYS A 192 7.64 2.25 25.18
C LYS A 192 9.09 1.82 25.35
#